data_03de5f6fdc6c89e2883a2295b23008dc
#
_entry.id   03de5f6fdc6c89e2883a2295b23008dc
#
_cell.length_a   1.000
_cell.length_b   1.000
_cell.length_c   1.000
_cell.angle_alpha   90.00
_cell.angle_beta   90.00
_cell.angle_gamma   90.00
#
_symmetry.space_group_name_H-M   'P 1'
#
loop_
_entity.id
_entity.type
_entity.pdbx_description
1 polymer ?
#
loop_
_entity_poly.entity_id
_entity_poly.type
_entity_poly.pdbx_seq_one_letter_code
_entity_poly.pdbx_strand_id
1 'polypeptide(L)'
;MTVTEAGGARGAAGTRDPLIEDPVEPVEVEAPGGESETRKCVFVIFNPASGSGDPDERQSAISGALASHGYECQFLATTEEKGADALAKEALADGVDLIAVSGGDGTVMQALSALVGTDVPIAVLPGGTANLLSVNLGVPTQVPEAVEVALSGTPYALDLARTRDGRYFAIMGGMGLDGKVIEEADRAAKDRLGVLAYFVATLRNLKRRRASVRISLDGGPPLRRRAQTVLIANMGKVTGGLEAMPTASPDDGLLDVGIVRTRTVSHWLRLLGYMLLGRAQDDPGLEVHQARKVRIHARTPQPIQFDGEEGGRSQDLTVEVVPRAVRILLPEGAPAARDADEPPTVVARRSATRRLTIAAAALTAATVGTVLAVRYVRARRNRRRG
;
A
#
# COMPACT_ATOMS: atom_id res chain seq x y z
N MET A 1 -6.00 63.01 64.05
CA MET A 1 -7.10 63.39 64.94
C MET A 1 -7.81 62.11 65.27
N THR A 2 -7.41 61.42 66.39
CA THR A 2 -8.11 61.60 67.71
C THR A 2 -9.57 61.13 67.59
N VAL A 3 -10.15 60.21 68.33
CA VAL A 3 -10.00 59.78 69.73
C VAL A 3 -10.97 58.59 69.87
N THR A 4 -10.60 57.42 70.46
CA THR A 4 -11.01 56.96 71.80
C THR A 4 -12.53 56.91 72.06
N GLU A 5 -13.18 55.96 72.63
CA GLU A 5 -13.12 55.19 73.90
C GLU A 5 -14.26 54.17 73.89
N ALA A 6 -14.06 52.93 74.31
CA ALA A 6 -14.10 52.41 75.67
C ALA A 6 -15.50 52.15 76.26
N GLY A 7 -15.67 51.03 76.81
CA GLY A 7 -16.64 50.65 77.86
C GLY A 7 -17.60 49.56 77.45
N GLY A 8 -17.72 48.41 78.04
CA GLY A 8 -17.56 47.99 79.35
C GLY A 8 -18.71 47.03 79.73
N ALA A 9 -18.36 45.80 80.10
CA ALA A 9 -18.88 45.00 81.21
C ALA A 9 -20.20 44.19 81.11
N ARG A 10 -20.03 42.94 81.53
CA ARG A 10 -20.93 42.04 82.31
C ARG A 10 -21.97 41.26 81.47
N GLY A 11 -21.85 40.00 81.24
CA GLY A 11 -21.94 38.97 82.26
C GLY A 11 -23.34 38.34 82.22
N ALA A 12 -23.56 37.22 81.65
CA ALA A 12 -24.62 36.30 82.02
C ALA A 12 -24.25 34.88 81.59
N ALA A 13 -24.30 34.00 82.57
CA ALA A 13 -24.16 32.58 82.41
C ALA A 13 -25.39 32.03 81.63
N GLY A 14 -25.15 31.23 80.60
CA GLY A 14 -26.17 30.55 79.82
C GLY A 14 -25.71 29.17 79.37
N THR A 15 -26.24 28.20 80.09
CA THR A 15 -26.51 26.76 79.71
C THR A 15 -25.79 26.19 78.53
N ARG A 16 -24.93 25.25 78.78
CA ARG A 16 -24.39 24.31 77.80
C ARG A 16 -25.51 23.46 77.18
N ASP A 17 -25.63 23.54 75.87
CA ASP A 17 -26.42 22.63 75.04
C ASP A 17 -25.58 21.40 74.76
N PRO A 18 -26.01 20.10 75.00
CA PRO A 18 -25.23 18.92 74.93
C PRO A 18 -25.19 18.27 73.59
N LEU A 19 -25.38 19.02 72.48
CA LEU A 19 -25.39 18.45 71.12
C LEU A 19 -24.50 19.19 70.12
N ILE A 20 -23.30 19.62 70.55
CA ILE A 20 -22.24 20.02 69.61
C ILE A 20 -21.22 18.90 69.64
N GLU A 21 -21.33 18.00 68.67
CA GLU A 21 -20.27 17.01 68.35
C GLU A 21 -19.02 17.78 67.91
N ASP A 22 -17.88 17.37 68.44
CA ASP A 22 -16.54 17.89 68.06
C ASP A 22 -16.32 17.73 66.56
N PRO A 23 -15.66 18.67 65.87
CA PRO A 23 -15.36 18.53 64.46
C PRO A 23 -14.42 17.34 64.27
N VAL A 24 -14.94 16.34 63.54
CA VAL A 24 -14.15 15.18 63.11
C VAL A 24 -13.00 15.70 62.24
N GLU A 25 -11.77 15.46 62.69
CA GLU A 25 -10.59 15.71 61.88
C GLU A 25 -10.74 15.00 60.52
N PRO A 26 -10.39 15.64 59.40
CA PRO A 26 -10.44 14.98 58.12
C PRO A 26 -9.47 13.82 58.13
N VAL A 27 -9.96 12.60 58.01
CA VAL A 27 -9.17 11.43 57.74
C VAL A 27 -8.51 11.67 56.39
N GLU A 28 -7.19 11.89 56.34
CA GLU A 28 -6.39 11.79 55.11
C GLU A 28 -6.55 10.36 54.60
N VAL A 29 -7.43 10.18 53.63
CA VAL A 29 -7.44 8.98 52.80
C VAL A 29 -6.21 9.13 51.91
N GLU A 30 -5.12 8.43 52.27
CA GLU A 30 -4.02 8.18 51.35
C GLU A 30 -4.66 7.59 50.08
N ALA A 31 -4.65 8.37 49.00
CA ALA A 31 -4.94 7.86 47.68
C ALA A 31 -3.95 6.74 47.42
N PRO A 32 -4.40 5.55 46.96
CA PRO A 32 -3.46 4.48 46.58
C PRO A 32 -2.53 5.07 45.52
N GLY A 33 -1.24 5.18 45.86
CA GLY A 33 -0.16 5.56 44.98
C GLY A 33 0.00 4.51 43.90
N GLY A 34 -0.92 4.49 42.96
CA GLY A 34 -0.74 3.88 41.67
C GLY A 34 0.01 4.89 40.82
N GLU A 35 1.27 4.66 40.53
CA GLU A 35 1.95 5.26 39.42
C GLU A 35 1.01 5.09 38.23
N SER A 36 0.44 6.16 37.71
CA SER A 36 -0.25 6.18 36.45
C SER A 36 0.79 5.77 35.41
N GLU A 37 0.90 4.47 35.14
CA GLU A 37 1.57 4.02 33.94
C GLU A 37 0.93 4.77 32.80
N THR A 38 1.67 5.73 32.26
CA THR A 38 1.25 6.50 31.08
C THR A 38 1.10 5.46 29.97
N ARG A 39 -0.13 5.01 29.75
CA ARG A 39 -0.40 4.00 28.70
C ARG A 39 0.04 4.61 27.38
N LYS A 40 0.89 3.85 26.68
CA LYS A 40 1.36 4.27 25.36
C LYS A 40 0.15 4.34 24.42
N CYS A 41 0.00 5.47 23.73
CA CYS A 41 -1.10 5.68 22.78
C CYS A 41 -0.61 5.52 21.35
N VAL A 42 -1.34 4.77 20.52
CA VAL A 42 -1.11 4.62 19.07
C VAL A 42 -2.12 5.47 18.32
N PHE A 43 -1.64 6.34 17.44
CA PHE A 43 -2.47 7.09 16.51
C PHE A 43 -2.80 6.24 15.30
N VAL A 44 -4.10 6.01 15.05
CA VAL A 44 -4.59 5.19 13.95
C VAL A 44 -5.37 6.06 12.97
N ILE A 45 -4.80 6.34 11.81
CA ILE A 45 -5.55 6.92 10.69
C ILE A 45 -6.48 5.84 10.14
N PHE A 46 -7.77 6.08 10.21
CA PHE A 46 -8.80 5.09 9.91
C PHE A 46 -9.68 5.55 8.77
N ASN A 47 -9.77 4.75 7.70
CA ASN A 47 -10.72 5.01 6.62
C ASN A 47 -11.95 4.09 6.76
N PRO A 48 -13.09 4.61 7.23
CA PRO A 48 -14.30 3.81 7.41
C PRO A 48 -14.88 3.29 6.09
N ALA A 49 -14.65 3.98 4.96
CA ALA A 49 -15.15 3.58 3.65
C ALA A 49 -14.31 2.47 2.97
N SER A 50 -13.17 2.07 3.56
CA SER A 50 -12.30 1.06 2.97
C SER A 50 -12.81 -0.36 3.23
N GLY A 51 -12.70 -1.21 2.20
CA GLY A 51 -13.05 -2.63 2.29
C GLY A 51 -14.54 -2.89 2.14
N SER A 52 -14.95 -4.14 2.43
CA SER A 52 -16.34 -4.59 2.31
C SER A 52 -16.94 -5.02 3.65
N GLY A 53 -16.17 -5.00 4.74
CA GLY A 53 -16.60 -5.35 6.10
C GLY A 53 -17.17 -4.15 6.85
N ASP A 54 -17.71 -4.43 8.03
CA ASP A 54 -18.21 -3.42 8.96
C ASP A 54 -17.03 -2.61 9.52
N PRO A 55 -17.00 -1.27 9.35
CA PRO A 55 -15.94 -0.42 9.90
C PRO A 55 -15.89 -0.44 11.42
N ASP A 56 -17.03 -0.58 12.11
CA ASP A 56 -17.10 -0.60 13.58
C ASP A 56 -16.49 -1.91 14.13
N GLU A 57 -16.74 -3.04 13.46
CA GLU A 57 -16.10 -4.32 13.80
C GLU A 57 -14.58 -4.23 13.62
N ARG A 58 -14.11 -3.63 12.53
CA ARG A 58 -12.68 -3.46 12.26
C ARG A 58 -12.03 -2.54 13.28
N GLN A 59 -12.67 -1.42 13.63
CA GLN A 59 -12.19 -0.50 14.65
C GLN A 59 -12.12 -1.19 16.02
N SER A 60 -13.15 -1.94 16.39
CA SER A 60 -13.19 -2.72 17.64
C SER A 60 -12.10 -3.78 17.68
N ALA A 61 -11.84 -4.47 16.58
CA ALA A 61 -10.77 -5.46 16.46
C ALA A 61 -9.38 -4.83 16.66
N ILE A 62 -9.14 -3.66 16.05
CA ILE A 62 -7.87 -2.92 16.22
C ILE A 62 -7.71 -2.47 17.68
N SER A 63 -8.75 -1.86 18.28
CA SER A 63 -8.74 -1.43 19.68
C SER A 63 -8.47 -2.59 20.63
N GLY A 64 -9.15 -3.72 20.44
CA GLY A 64 -8.98 -4.93 21.26
C GLY A 64 -7.58 -5.52 21.15
N ALA A 65 -7.02 -5.57 19.93
CA ALA A 65 -5.67 -6.05 19.69
C ALA A 65 -4.61 -5.13 20.35
N LEU A 66 -4.74 -3.81 20.23
CA LEU A 66 -3.84 -2.85 20.89
C LEU A 66 -3.95 -2.93 22.42
N ALA A 67 -5.18 -3.01 22.95
CA ALA A 67 -5.43 -3.12 24.39
C ALA A 67 -4.83 -4.39 25.00
N SER A 68 -4.84 -5.53 24.27
CA SER A 68 -4.22 -6.78 24.73
C SER A 68 -2.70 -6.68 24.92
N HIS A 69 -2.07 -5.66 24.30
CA HIS A 69 -0.64 -5.34 24.46
C HIS A 69 -0.39 -4.12 25.38
N GLY A 70 -1.42 -3.64 26.09
CA GLY A 70 -1.31 -2.50 27.01
C GLY A 70 -1.26 -1.14 26.34
N TYR A 71 -1.65 -1.02 25.08
CA TYR A 71 -1.73 0.24 24.35
C TYR A 71 -3.16 0.77 24.28
N GLU A 72 -3.30 2.08 24.38
CA GLU A 72 -4.51 2.80 23.99
C GLU A 72 -4.41 3.25 22.53
N CYS A 73 -5.53 3.51 21.89
CA CYS A 73 -5.53 4.01 20.51
C CYS A 73 -6.43 5.24 20.37
N GLN A 74 -5.96 6.18 19.55
CA GLN A 74 -6.74 7.31 19.09
C GLN A 74 -7.00 7.17 17.59
N PHE A 75 -8.28 7.06 17.21
CA PHE A 75 -8.66 6.98 15.82
C PHE A 75 -8.86 8.37 15.22
N LEU A 76 -8.20 8.60 14.08
CA LEU A 76 -8.35 9.76 13.24
C LEU A 76 -9.06 9.31 11.95
N ALA A 77 -10.38 9.49 11.90
CA ALA A 77 -11.17 9.04 10.75
C ALA A 77 -10.97 9.97 9.54
N THR A 78 -10.76 9.39 8.35
CA THR A 78 -10.75 10.15 7.11
C THR A 78 -12.18 10.54 6.72
N THR A 79 -12.32 11.71 6.10
CA THR A 79 -13.58 12.21 5.51
C THR A 79 -13.34 12.61 4.06
N GLU A 80 -14.39 13.03 3.35
CA GLU A 80 -14.25 13.56 1.99
C GLU A 80 -13.41 14.85 1.95
N GLU A 81 -13.47 15.68 3.02
CA GLU A 81 -12.72 16.92 3.11
C GLU A 81 -11.31 16.73 3.69
N LYS A 82 -11.08 15.65 4.47
CA LYS A 82 -9.83 15.42 5.19
C LYS A 82 -9.30 14.02 4.95
N GLY A 83 -8.36 13.93 4.01
CA GLY A 83 -7.71 12.69 3.63
C GLY A 83 -6.64 12.22 4.63
N ALA A 84 -6.11 11.03 4.39
CA ALA A 84 -5.07 10.45 5.24
C ALA A 84 -3.76 11.25 5.23
N ASP A 85 -3.47 11.98 4.16
CA ASP A 85 -2.30 12.86 4.08
C ASP A 85 -2.39 14.06 5.02
N ALA A 86 -3.59 14.66 5.16
CA ALA A 86 -3.82 15.77 6.09
C ALA A 86 -3.71 15.30 7.55
N LEU A 87 -4.33 14.15 7.86
CA LEU A 87 -4.28 13.54 9.19
C LEU A 87 -2.85 13.13 9.58
N ALA A 88 -2.07 12.59 8.65
CA ALA A 88 -0.67 12.24 8.90
C ALA A 88 0.19 13.47 9.19
N LYS A 89 -0.03 14.58 8.48
CA LYS A 89 0.67 15.86 8.75
C LYS A 89 0.32 16.43 10.12
N GLU A 90 -0.92 16.33 10.57
CA GLU A 90 -1.32 16.73 11.92
C GLU A 90 -0.66 15.87 12.98
N ALA A 91 -0.71 14.53 12.82
CA ALA A 91 -0.04 13.63 13.74
C ALA A 91 1.47 13.91 13.84
N LEU A 92 2.13 14.22 12.71
CA LEU A 92 3.54 14.66 12.71
C LEU A 92 3.75 15.96 13.48
N ALA A 93 2.84 16.93 13.36
CA ALA A 93 2.92 18.21 14.09
C ALA A 93 2.73 18.01 15.61
N ASP A 94 1.96 17.02 16.00
CA ASP A 94 1.75 16.62 17.40
C ASP A 94 2.91 15.80 17.98
N GLY A 95 3.92 15.47 17.15
CA GLY A 95 5.15 14.82 17.60
C GLY A 95 5.01 13.32 17.89
N VAL A 96 4.18 12.61 17.12
CA VAL A 96 3.98 11.17 17.29
C VAL A 96 5.22 10.37 16.83
N ASP A 97 5.51 9.27 17.52
CA ASP A 97 6.62 8.37 17.23
C ASP A 97 6.26 7.27 16.21
N LEU A 98 4.97 7.05 15.97
CA LEU A 98 4.44 6.01 15.09
C LEU A 98 3.06 6.42 14.58
N ILE A 99 2.82 6.21 13.29
CA ILE A 99 1.49 6.36 12.68
C ILE A 99 1.04 4.99 12.17
N ALA A 100 -0.09 4.48 12.68
CA ALA A 100 -0.77 3.33 12.11
C ALA A 100 -1.83 3.79 11.11
N VAL A 101 -1.99 3.07 9.99
CA VAL A 101 -2.99 3.40 8.96
C VAL A 101 -3.86 2.19 8.67
N SER A 102 -5.16 2.30 8.95
CA SER A 102 -6.16 1.29 8.60
C SER A 102 -7.00 1.76 7.41
N GLY A 103 -6.73 1.18 6.26
CA GLY A 103 -7.38 1.56 5.01
C GLY A 103 -6.98 0.68 3.83
N GLY A 104 -7.42 1.05 2.62
CA GLY A 104 -6.96 0.44 1.38
C GLY A 104 -5.69 1.11 0.85
N ASP A 105 -5.18 0.61 -0.30
CA ASP A 105 -3.93 1.07 -0.89
C ASP A 105 -3.88 2.59 -1.11
N GLY A 106 -4.98 3.22 -1.55
CA GLY A 106 -5.06 4.67 -1.72
C GLY A 106 -4.91 5.44 -0.41
N THR A 107 -5.56 4.98 0.68
CA THR A 107 -5.45 5.62 2.01
C THR A 107 -4.02 5.51 2.54
N VAL A 108 -3.42 4.33 2.40
CA VAL A 108 -2.03 4.09 2.82
C VAL A 108 -1.07 4.95 2.00
N MET A 109 -1.27 5.06 0.69
CA MET A 109 -0.42 5.88 -0.19
C MET A 109 -0.50 7.37 0.12
N GLN A 110 -1.70 7.89 0.47
CA GLN A 110 -1.87 9.28 0.94
C GLN A 110 -1.03 9.53 2.21
N ALA A 111 -1.14 8.65 3.22
CA ALA A 111 -0.35 8.78 4.44
C ALA A 111 1.16 8.66 4.17
N LEU A 112 1.60 7.68 3.37
CA LEU A 112 2.99 7.55 2.96
C LEU A 112 3.53 8.83 2.29
N SER A 113 2.73 9.44 1.40
CA SER A 113 3.13 10.68 0.71
C SER A 113 3.38 11.85 1.66
N ALA A 114 2.65 11.90 2.78
CA ALA A 114 2.84 12.93 3.81
C ALA A 114 4.09 12.69 4.67
N LEU A 115 4.53 11.42 4.78
CA LEU A 115 5.68 11.01 5.60
C LEU A 115 7.00 11.03 4.84
N VAL A 116 7.00 11.35 3.55
CA VAL A 116 8.24 11.40 2.75
C VAL A 116 9.26 12.34 3.37
N GLY A 117 10.44 11.80 3.64
CA GLY A 117 11.56 12.56 4.22
C GLY A 117 11.47 12.76 5.74
N THR A 118 10.55 12.10 6.43
CA THR A 118 10.49 12.04 7.90
C THR A 118 11.07 10.72 8.41
N ASP A 119 11.43 10.71 9.69
CA ASP A 119 11.91 9.51 10.37
C ASP A 119 10.79 8.70 11.07
N VAL A 120 9.57 9.25 11.10
CA VAL A 120 8.42 8.60 11.75
C VAL A 120 8.00 7.37 10.93
N PRO A 121 8.03 6.17 11.52
CA PRO A 121 7.62 4.96 10.83
C PRO A 121 6.10 4.91 10.68
N ILE A 122 5.67 4.20 9.62
CA ILE A 122 4.26 3.88 9.39
C ILE A 122 4.02 2.39 9.57
N ALA A 123 2.93 2.04 10.24
CA ALA A 123 2.41 0.68 10.30
C ALA A 123 1.14 0.57 9.44
N VAL A 124 1.04 -0.48 8.65
CA VAL A 124 -0.13 -0.73 7.81
C VAL A 124 -1.02 -1.78 8.48
N LEU A 125 -2.28 -1.38 8.73
CA LEU A 125 -3.36 -2.25 9.18
C LEU A 125 -4.32 -2.47 8.00
N PRO A 126 -4.17 -3.55 7.22
CA PRO A 126 -4.88 -3.71 5.96
C PRO A 126 -6.40 -3.68 6.14
N GLY A 127 -7.07 -2.74 5.48
CA GLY A 127 -8.52 -2.55 5.55
C GLY A 127 -9.20 -2.50 4.18
N GLY A 128 -8.44 -2.60 3.10
CA GLY A 128 -8.94 -2.58 1.73
C GLY A 128 -9.24 -3.97 1.15
N THR A 129 -9.62 -4.00 -0.13
CA THR A 129 -9.88 -5.24 -0.84
C THR A 129 -8.62 -5.88 -1.41
N ALA A 130 -7.75 -5.10 -2.04
CA ALA A 130 -6.55 -5.61 -2.72
C ALA A 130 -5.32 -5.63 -1.80
N ASN A 131 -5.14 -4.60 -0.98
CA ASN A 131 -4.02 -4.42 -0.05
C ASN A 131 -2.67 -4.78 -0.70
N LEU A 132 -2.46 -4.29 -1.92
CA LEU A 132 -1.30 -4.68 -2.74
C LEU A 132 0.03 -4.32 -2.10
N LEU A 133 0.08 -3.19 -1.38
CA LEU A 133 1.28 -2.82 -0.63
C LEU A 133 1.61 -3.88 0.42
N SER A 134 0.62 -4.28 1.22
CA SER A 134 0.78 -5.32 2.25
C SER A 134 1.21 -6.66 1.64
N VAL A 135 0.58 -7.07 0.52
CA VAL A 135 0.92 -8.32 -0.20
C VAL A 135 2.36 -8.29 -0.73
N ASN A 136 2.83 -7.15 -1.25
CA ASN A 136 4.20 -7.01 -1.74
C ASN A 136 5.22 -7.07 -0.61
N LEU A 137 4.92 -6.45 0.52
CA LEU A 137 5.82 -6.32 1.67
C LEU A 137 5.68 -7.45 2.70
N GLY A 138 4.72 -8.36 2.53
CA GLY A 138 4.50 -9.46 3.47
C GLY A 138 3.84 -9.04 4.78
N VAL A 139 3.17 -7.88 4.82
CA VAL A 139 2.40 -7.44 5.99
C VAL A 139 1.14 -8.31 6.11
N PRO A 140 0.88 -8.91 7.30
CA PRO A 140 -0.30 -9.73 7.52
C PRO A 140 -1.61 -8.97 7.25
N THR A 141 -2.62 -9.67 6.74
CA THR A 141 -3.94 -9.07 6.47
C THR A 141 -4.92 -9.22 7.62
N GLN A 142 -4.62 -10.08 8.58
CA GLN A 142 -5.41 -10.24 9.81
C GLN A 142 -5.04 -9.14 10.80
N VAL A 143 -6.05 -8.54 11.43
CA VAL A 143 -5.86 -7.39 12.32
C VAL A 143 -4.93 -7.68 13.51
N PRO A 144 -5.08 -8.79 14.26
CA PRO A 144 -4.18 -9.06 15.39
C PRO A 144 -2.70 -9.14 14.98
N GLU A 145 -2.41 -9.87 13.90
CA GLU A 145 -1.06 -10.04 13.37
C GLU A 145 -0.48 -8.72 12.81
N ALA A 146 -1.32 -7.90 12.15
CA ALA A 146 -0.91 -6.60 11.67
C ALA A 146 -0.62 -5.61 12.82
N VAL A 147 -1.38 -5.67 13.91
CA VAL A 147 -1.14 -4.91 15.13
C VAL A 147 0.18 -5.35 15.79
N GLU A 148 0.47 -6.64 15.83
CA GLU A 148 1.75 -7.13 16.32
C GLU A 148 2.93 -6.53 15.52
N VAL A 149 2.82 -6.50 14.19
CA VAL A 149 3.81 -5.83 13.34
C VAL A 149 3.89 -4.32 13.62
N ALA A 150 2.76 -3.66 13.91
CA ALA A 150 2.76 -2.25 14.27
C ALA A 150 3.50 -1.97 15.59
N LEU A 151 3.50 -2.90 16.54
CA LEU A 151 4.09 -2.73 17.87
C LEU A 151 5.53 -3.25 17.97
N SER A 152 5.87 -4.30 17.23
CA SER A 152 7.15 -5.02 17.35
C SER A 152 7.91 -5.16 16.03
N GLY A 153 7.35 -4.70 14.92
CA GLY A 153 7.95 -4.81 13.60
C GLY A 153 9.26 -4.02 13.45
N THR A 154 10.05 -4.42 12.46
CA THR A 154 11.33 -3.75 12.16
C THR A 154 11.11 -2.62 11.14
N PRO A 155 11.61 -1.41 11.39
CA PRO A 155 11.57 -0.32 10.41
C PRO A 155 12.34 -0.68 9.14
N TYR A 156 11.66 -0.61 8.01
CA TYR A 156 12.18 -0.87 6.68
C TYR A 156 12.15 0.42 5.85
N ALA A 157 13.28 0.78 5.26
CA ALA A 157 13.38 1.95 4.40
C ALA A 157 12.84 1.62 3.01
N LEU A 158 11.69 2.20 2.67
CA LEU A 158 10.96 1.96 1.45
C LEU A 158 11.23 3.06 0.43
N ASP A 159 11.61 2.68 -0.79
CA ASP A 159 11.68 3.59 -1.93
C ASP A 159 10.27 3.91 -2.44
N LEU A 160 10.08 5.12 -2.92
CA LEU A 160 8.86 5.52 -3.62
C LEU A 160 9.21 6.04 -5.02
N ALA A 161 8.30 5.88 -5.94
CA ALA A 161 8.38 6.53 -7.24
C ALA A 161 7.68 7.88 -7.19
N ARG A 162 8.30 8.93 -7.77
CA ARG A 162 7.75 10.28 -7.84
C ARG A 162 7.60 10.74 -9.27
N THR A 163 6.44 11.23 -9.62
CA THR A 163 6.17 11.88 -10.91
C THR A 163 6.68 13.32 -10.91
N ARG A 164 6.79 13.92 -12.10
CA ARG A 164 7.24 15.31 -12.24
C ARG A 164 6.30 16.33 -11.57
N ASP A 165 5.01 16.05 -11.50
CA ASP A 165 3.99 16.87 -10.84
C ASP A 165 3.92 16.65 -9.32
N GLY A 166 4.82 15.83 -8.77
CA GLY A 166 4.97 15.62 -7.32
C GLY A 166 4.13 14.49 -6.74
N ARG A 167 3.39 13.74 -7.54
CA ARG A 167 2.62 12.59 -7.08
C ARG A 167 3.57 11.42 -6.78
N TYR A 168 3.34 10.72 -5.67
CA TYR A 168 4.05 9.51 -5.30
C TYR A 168 3.22 8.25 -5.61
N PHE A 169 3.91 7.13 -5.84
CA PHE A 169 3.32 5.80 -5.87
C PHE A 169 4.34 4.77 -5.37
N ALA A 170 3.86 3.69 -4.78
CA ALA A 170 4.68 2.70 -4.10
C ALA A 170 4.88 1.42 -4.90
N ILE A 171 3.90 1.02 -5.71
CA ILE A 171 3.89 -0.29 -6.34
C ILE A 171 4.22 -0.19 -7.83
N MET A 172 3.30 0.37 -8.61
CA MET A 172 3.46 0.37 -10.06
C MET A 172 2.63 1.47 -10.71
N GLY A 173 3.24 2.21 -11.62
CA GLY A 173 2.56 3.14 -12.50
C GLY A 173 2.89 2.88 -13.96
N GLY A 174 2.36 3.70 -14.85
CA GLY A 174 2.74 3.59 -16.24
C GLY A 174 1.83 4.30 -17.23
N MET A 175 2.18 4.12 -18.50
CA MET A 175 1.51 4.74 -19.63
C MET A 175 0.96 3.66 -20.57
N GLY A 176 -0.30 3.82 -21.01
CA GLY A 176 -1.00 2.85 -21.89
C GLY A 176 -1.89 1.87 -21.12
N LEU A 177 -1.84 1.87 -19.79
CA LEU A 177 -2.81 1.19 -18.93
C LEU A 177 -4.07 2.05 -18.82
N ASP A 178 -5.22 1.41 -18.88
CA ASP A 178 -6.51 2.07 -18.65
C ASP A 178 -7.00 1.68 -17.26
N GLY A 179 -7.13 2.67 -16.37
CA GLY A 179 -7.60 2.47 -15.01
C GLY A 179 -8.97 1.79 -14.95
N LYS A 180 -9.87 2.12 -15.91
CA LYS A 180 -11.19 1.47 -16.03
C LYS A 180 -11.10 -0.05 -16.20
N VAL A 181 -10.07 -0.53 -16.91
CA VAL A 181 -9.84 -1.97 -17.09
C VAL A 181 -9.40 -2.62 -15.81
N ILE A 182 -8.59 -1.92 -15.02
CA ILE A 182 -8.14 -2.39 -13.71
C ILE A 182 -9.32 -2.40 -12.74
N GLU A 183 -10.14 -1.36 -12.72
CA GLU A 183 -11.34 -1.27 -11.88
C GLU A 183 -12.40 -2.32 -12.26
N GLU A 184 -12.64 -2.57 -13.56
CA GLU A 184 -13.51 -3.65 -14.01
C GLU A 184 -12.96 -5.03 -13.64
N ALA A 185 -11.64 -5.19 -13.67
CA ALA A 185 -10.98 -6.42 -13.27
C ALA A 185 -11.07 -6.67 -11.77
N ASP A 186 -10.92 -5.65 -10.94
CA ASP A 186 -11.09 -5.76 -9.49
C ASP A 186 -12.54 -6.09 -9.09
N ARG A 187 -13.52 -5.51 -9.76
CA ARG A 187 -14.95 -5.89 -9.56
C ARG A 187 -15.21 -7.35 -9.96
N ALA A 188 -14.64 -7.80 -11.07
CA ALA A 188 -14.78 -9.17 -11.54
C ALA A 188 -13.96 -10.18 -10.70
N ALA A 189 -12.89 -9.74 -10.05
CA ALA A 189 -12.10 -10.56 -9.12
C ALA A 189 -12.88 -10.90 -7.84
N LYS A 190 -13.82 -10.05 -7.42
CA LYS A 190 -14.75 -10.33 -6.31
C LYS A 190 -15.67 -11.54 -6.59
N ASP A 191 -15.92 -11.87 -7.86
CA ASP A 191 -16.82 -12.94 -8.31
C ASP A 191 -16.07 -14.26 -8.62
N ARG A 192 -15.27 -14.79 -7.73
CA ARG A 192 -14.60 -16.12 -7.80
C ARG A 192 -13.74 -16.43 -9.03
N LEU A 193 -13.61 -15.52 -10.00
CA LEU A 193 -12.80 -15.73 -11.20
C LEU A 193 -11.39 -15.11 -11.13
N GLY A 194 -11.12 -14.36 -10.06
CA GLY A 194 -9.79 -13.84 -9.68
C GLY A 194 -8.95 -13.33 -10.84
N VAL A 195 -7.72 -13.84 -10.92
CA VAL A 195 -6.71 -13.54 -11.94
C VAL A 195 -7.22 -13.68 -13.39
N LEU A 196 -8.12 -14.65 -13.65
CA LEU A 196 -8.66 -14.88 -14.99
C LEU A 196 -9.58 -13.73 -15.43
N ALA A 197 -10.31 -13.12 -14.51
CA ALA A 197 -11.18 -11.97 -14.81
C ALA A 197 -10.34 -10.72 -15.14
N TYR A 198 -9.27 -10.45 -14.37
CA TYR A 198 -8.30 -9.41 -14.69
C TYR A 198 -7.72 -9.59 -16.09
N PHE A 199 -7.37 -10.83 -16.42
CA PHE A 199 -6.81 -11.16 -17.72
C PHE A 199 -7.83 -10.98 -18.86
N VAL A 200 -9.08 -11.39 -18.67
CA VAL A 200 -10.16 -11.21 -19.65
C VAL A 200 -10.48 -9.73 -19.88
N ALA A 201 -10.49 -8.90 -18.81
CA ALA A 201 -10.64 -7.46 -18.93
C ALA A 201 -9.49 -6.82 -19.72
N THR A 202 -8.25 -7.24 -19.45
CA THR A 202 -7.07 -6.83 -20.22
C THR A 202 -7.18 -7.26 -21.69
N LEU A 203 -7.69 -8.47 -21.98
CA LEU A 203 -7.91 -8.98 -23.34
C LEU A 203 -8.95 -8.16 -24.13
N ARG A 204 -9.99 -7.64 -23.49
CA ARG A 204 -10.98 -6.77 -24.14
C ARG A 204 -10.36 -5.50 -24.71
N ASN A 205 -9.25 -5.03 -24.10
CA ASN A 205 -8.49 -3.87 -24.57
C ASN A 205 -7.44 -4.17 -25.66
N LEU A 206 -7.28 -5.41 -26.09
CA LEU A 206 -6.35 -5.79 -27.18
C LEU A 206 -6.62 -5.09 -28.52
N LYS A 207 -7.81 -4.51 -28.72
CA LYS A 207 -8.13 -3.69 -29.90
C LYS A 207 -7.36 -2.36 -29.93
N ARG A 208 -6.70 -1.95 -28.84
CA ARG A 208 -5.90 -0.73 -28.81
C ARG A 208 -4.65 -0.89 -29.67
N ARG A 209 -4.43 0.09 -30.52
CA ARG A 209 -3.21 0.19 -31.35
C ARG A 209 -2.02 0.48 -30.44
N ARG A 210 -0.92 -0.24 -30.62
CA ARG A 210 0.34 0.05 -29.92
C ARG A 210 0.77 1.48 -30.17
N ALA A 211 1.08 2.20 -29.11
CA ALA A 211 1.62 3.55 -29.21
C ALA A 211 3.09 3.51 -29.66
N SER A 212 3.49 4.50 -30.43
CA SER A 212 4.90 4.79 -30.69
C SER A 212 5.43 5.63 -29.54
N VAL A 213 6.36 5.09 -28.77
CA VAL A 213 6.94 5.74 -27.59
C VAL A 213 8.44 5.92 -27.73
N ARG A 214 8.95 6.97 -27.12
CA ARG A 214 10.38 7.23 -26.87
C ARG A 214 10.61 7.17 -25.37
N ILE A 215 11.52 6.33 -24.93
CA ILE A 215 11.80 6.09 -23.51
C ILE A 215 13.27 6.43 -23.28
N SER A 216 13.55 7.40 -22.42
CA SER A 216 14.89 7.75 -21.99
C SER A 216 15.06 7.30 -20.54
N LEU A 217 16.10 6.54 -20.27
CA LEU A 217 16.49 6.01 -18.98
C LEU A 217 17.73 6.76 -18.51
N ASP A 218 17.69 7.36 -17.34
CA ASP A 218 18.79 8.12 -16.70
C ASP A 218 19.46 9.18 -17.61
N GLY A 219 18.64 9.79 -18.48
CA GLY A 219 19.15 10.79 -19.43
C GLY A 219 19.88 10.21 -20.65
N GLY A 220 19.98 8.89 -20.75
CA GLY A 220 20.59 8.21 -21.88
C GLY A 220 19.82 8.36 -23.20
N PRO A 221 20.35 7.82 -24.31
CA PRO A 221 19.73 7.91 -25.62
C PRO A 221 18.34 7.25 -25.64
N PRO A 222 17.32 7.86 -26.29
CA PRO A 222 15.98 7.38 -26.23
C PRO A 222 15.80 6.07 -26.99
N LEU A 223 15.24 5.07 -26.32
CA LEU A 223 14.75 3.83 -26.91
C LEU A 223 13.45 4.13 -27.67
N ARG A 224 13.40 3.84 -28.96
CA ARG A 224 12.18 3.99 -29.77
C ARG A 224 11.48 2.63 -29.86
N ARG A 225 10.24 2.55 -29.33
CA ARG A 225 9.48 1.30 -29.28
C ARG A 225 8.04 1.50 -29.73
N ARG A 226 7.41 0.40 -30.14
CA ARG A 226 5.95 0.30 -30.30
C ARG A 226 5.43 -0.59 -29.17
N ALA A 227 4.83 0.02 -28.16
CA ALA A 227 4.36 -0.65 -26.95
C ALA A 227 2.85 -0.62 -26.80
N GLN A 228 2.29 -1.64 -26.20
CA GLN A 228 0.91 -1.66 -25.72
C GLN A 228 0.81 -0.82 -24.45
N THR A 229 1.76 -1.03 -23.56
CA THR A 229 1.94 -0.28 -22.33
C THR A 229 3.40 -0.22 -21.94
N VAL A 230 3.78 0.82 -21.20
CA VAL A 230 5.07 0.93 -20.51
C VAL A 230 4.75 0.98 -19.02
N LEU A 231 5.22 -0.03 -18.29
CA LEU A 231 5.11 -0.17 -16.84
C LEU A 231 6.35 0.44 -16.18
N ILE A 232 6.17 1.07 -15.05
CA ILE A 232 7.23 1.55 -14.16
C ILE A 232 6.92 0.96 -12.80
N ALA A 233 7.70 -0.02 -12.37
CA ALA A 233 7.46 -0.77 -11.15
C ALA A 233 8.53 -0.48 -10.10
N ASN A 234 8.11 -0.25 -8.88
CA ASN A 234 8.93 -0.23 -7.68
C ASN A 234 8.75 -1.55 -6.92
N MET A 235 7.60 -2.22 -7.10
CA MET A 235 7.29 -3.55 -6.58
C MET A 235 6.74 -4.45 -7.68
N GLY A 236 6.95 -5.75 -7.54
CA GLY A 236 6.72 -6.71 -8.63
C GLY A 236 5.35 -7.34 -8.70
N LYS A 237 4.62 -7.41 -7.57
CA LYS A 237 3.33 -8.11 -7.50
C LYS A 237 2.16 -7.18 -7.80
N VAL A 238 1.20 -7.70 -8.56
CA VAL A 238 -0.06 -7.03 -8.87
C VAL A 238 -1.23 -7.83 -8.30
N THR A 239 -2.45 -7.33 -8.50
CA THR A 239 -3.70 -7.97 -8.01
C THR A 239 -3.70 -9.49 -8.26
N GLY A 240 -4.08 -10.24 -7.22
CA GLY A 240 -4.05 -11.71 -7.24
C GLY A 240 -2.68 -12.34 -7.01
N GLY A 241 -1.68 -11.56 -6.54
CA GLY A 241 -0.35 -12.06 -6.21
C GLY A 241 0.51 -12.45 -7.43
N LEU A 242 0.11 -12.04 -8.63
CA LEU A 242 0.87 -12.28 -9.86
C LEU A 242 2.14 -11.42 -9.88
N GLU A 243 3.26 -12.03 -10.22
CA GLU A 243 4.53 -11.33 -10.40
C GLU A 243 4.66 -10.78 -11.82
N ALA A 244 4.26 -9.52 -12.00
CA ALA A 244 4.38 -8.81 -13.27
C ALA A 244 5.83 -8.37 -13.57
N MET A 245 6.57 -7.97 -12.53
CA MET A 245 7.95 -7.50 -12.59
C MET A 245 8.78 -8.16 -11.46
N PRO A 246 9.15 -9.45 -11.61
CA PRO A 246 9.80 -10.23 -10.54
C PRO A 246 11.17 -9.69 -10.08
N THR A 247 11.76 -8.78 -10.85
CA THR A 247 13.06 -8.16 -10.54
C THR A 247 12.93 -6.86 -9.76
N ALA A 248 11.71 -6.32 -9.63
CA ALA A 248 11.48 -5.07 -8.92
C ALA A 248 11.64 -5.27 -7.40
N SER A 249 12.46 -4.40 -6.78
CA SER A 249 12.75 -4.38 -5.35
C SER A 249 12.52 -2.97 -4.79
N PRO A 250 11.74 -2.82 -3.72
CA PRO A 250 11.36 -1.50 -3.23
C PRO A 250 12.43 -0.81 -2.36
N ASP A 251 13.68 -1.27 -2.41
CA ASP A 251 14.80 -0.83 -1.58
C ASP A 251 16.15 -0.74 -2.32
N ASP A 252 16.16 -0.93 -3.64
CA ASP A 252 17.39 -0.98 -4.44
C ASP A 252 17.74 0.36 -5.13
N GLY A 253 16.93 1.40 -4.91
CA GLY A 253 17.10 2.71 -5.52
C GLY A 253 16.88 2.74 -7.02
N LEU A 254 16.16 1.76 -7.58
CA LEU A 254 15.88 1.62 -9.00
C LEU A 254 14.38 1.42 -9.24
N LEU A 255 13.96 1.73 -10.46
CA LEU A 255 12.63 1.42 -10.99
C LEU A 255 12.78 0.44 -12.13
N ASP A 256 12.00 -0.62 -12.12
CA ASP A 256 11.93 -1.58 -13.21
C ASP A 256 10.99 -1.06 -14.31
N VAL A 257 11.48 -0.96 -15.53
CA VAL A 257 10.73 -0.44 -16.68
C VAL A 257 10.37 -1.57 -17.62
N GLY A 258 9.10 -1.97 -17.60
CA GLY A 258 8.56 -3.03 -18.45
C GLY A 258 7.92 -2.48 -19.72
N ILE A 259 8.43 -2.83 -20.89
CA ILE A 259 7.87 -2.43 -22.18
C ILE A 259 7.10 -3.63 -22.76
N VAL A 260 5.77 -3.59 -22.67
CA VAL A 260 4.89 -4.67 -23.14
C VAL A 260 4.62 -4.50 -24.63
N ARG A 261 5.04 -5.49 -25.42
CA ARG A 261 4.99 -5.47 -26.89
C ARG A 261 4.05 -6.52 -27.46
N THR A 262 3.16 -7.09 -26.67
CA THR A 262 2.21 -8.12 -27.08
C THR A 262 1.31 -7.66 -28.23
N ARG A 263 0.95 -8.59 -29.14
CA ARG A 263 0.14 -8.29 -30.34
C ARG A 263 -1.17 -9.07 -30.39
N THR A 264 -1.17 -10.27 -29.87
CA THR A 264 -2.26 -11.25 -30.03
C THR A 264 -2.67 -11.81 -28.69
N VAL A 265 -3.85 -12.39 -28.62
CA VAL A 265 -4.33 -13.09 -27.43
C VAL A 265 -3.35 -14.18 -26.99
N SER A 266 -2.76 -14.92 -27.92
CA SER A 266 -1.80 -15.97 -27.60
C SER A 266 -0.53 -15.43 -26.93
N HIS A 267 -0.06 -14.24 -27.33
CA HIS A 267 1.06 -13.59 -26.67
C HIS A 267 0.72 -13.18 -25.23
N TRP A 268 -0.50 -12.70 -24.99
CA TRP A 268 -0.97 -12.37 -23.66
C TRP A 268 -1.13 -13.60 -22.77
N LEU A 269 -1.70 -14.70 -23.32
CA LEU A 269 -1.80 -15.99 -22.60
C LEU A 269 -0.43 -16.54 -22.22
N ARG A 270 0.55 -16.40 -23.12
CA ARG A 270 1.93 -16.79 -22.84
C ARG A 270 2.53 -15.92 -21.72
N LEU A 271 2.38 -14.58 -21.80
CA LEU A 271 2.87 -13.67 -20.76
C LEU A 271 2.26 -14.00 -19.41
N LEU A 272 0.93 -14.25 -19.37
CA LEU A 272 0.27 -14.71 -18.15
C LEU A 272 0.87 -16.01 -17.61
N GLY A 273 1.14 -16.97 -18.47
CA GLY A 273 1.80 -18.22 -18.08
C GLY A 273 3.18 -17.97 -17.44
N TYR A 274 3.97 -17.06 -18.01
CA TYR A 274 5.24 -16.66 -17.42
C TYR A 274 5.07 -15.91 -16.08
N MET A 275 4.06 -15.04 -15.96
CA MET A 275 3.76 -14.34 -14.70
C MET A 275 3.35 -15.32 -13.59
N LEU A 276 2.51 -16.31 -13.90
CA LEU A 276 2.12 -17.37 -12.95
C LEU A 276 3.31 -18.23 -12.47
N LEU A 277 4.37 -18.31 -13.28
CA LEU A 277 5.61 -19.02 -12.93
C LEU A 277 6.66 -18.09 -12.27
N GLY A 278 6.34 -16.83 -11.98
CA GLY A 278 7.31 -15.84 -11.46
C GLY A 278 8.44 -15.53 -12.45
N ARG A 279 8.21 -15.70 -13.76
CA ARG A 279 9.22 -15.59 -14.81
C ARG A 279 8.82 -14.63 -15.93
N ALA A 280 8.02 -13.62 -15.61
CA ALA A 280 7.51 -12.65 -16.59
C ALA A 280 8.61 -12.03 -17.46
N GLN A 281 9.79 -11.77 -16.88
CA GLN A 281 10.96 -11.23 -17.58
C GLN A 281 11.50 -12.11 -18.70
N ASP A 282 11.17 -13.40 -18.72
CA ASP A 282 11.61 -14.34 -19.76
C ASP A 282 10.70 -14.33 -21.00
N ASP A 283 9.52 -13.67 -20.93
CA ASP A 283 8.64 -13.54 -22.07
C ASP A 283 9.22 -12.58 -23.13
N PRO A 284 9.36 -13.01 -24.40
CA PRO A 284 9.89 -12.15 -25.47
C PRO A 284 9.01 -10.94 -25.79
N GLY A 285 7.78 -10.89 -25.32
CA GLY A 285 6.85 -9.76 -25.43
C GLY A 285 7.03 -8.69 -24.36
N LEU A 286 7.81 -8.97 -23.31
CA LEU A 286 8.16 -8.04 -22.23
C LEU A 286 9.67 -7.72 -22.31
N GLU A 287 9.99 -6.46 -22.56
CA GLU A 287 11.37 -5.96 -22.50
C GLU A 287 11.54 -5.20 -21.17
N VAL A 288 12.49 -5.60 -20.32
CA VAL A 288 12.70 -5.03 -18.98
C VAL A 288 14.02 -4.29 -18.94
N HIS A 289 14.00 -3.11 -18.31
CA HIS A 289 15.16 -2.27 -18.00
C HIS A 289 15.05 -1.78 -16.57
N GLN A 290 16.17 -1.30 -16.00
CA GLN A 290 16.21 -0.63 -14.72
C GLN A 290 16.75 0.77 -14.88
N ALA A 291 16.21 1.74 -14.12
CA ALA A 291 16.66 3.12 -14.15
C ALA A 291 16.22 3.86 -12.86
N ARG A 292 16.97 4.90 -12.50
CA ARG A 292 16.59 5.83 -11.44
C ARG A 292 15.58 6.87 -11.92
N LYS A 293 15.64 7.21 -13.21
CA LYS A 293 14.78 8.21 -13.83
C LYS A 293 14.33 7.76 -15.21
N VAL A 294 13.02 7.77 -15.40
CA VAL A 294 12.35 7.33 -16.64
C VAL A 294 11.60 8.49 -17.25
N ARG A 295 11.84 8.75 -18.52
CA ARG A 295 11.03 9.69 -19.32
C ARG A 295 10.42 8.96 -20.48
N ILE A 296 9.10 9.04 -20.60
CA ILE A 296 8.33 8.45 -21.69
C ILE A 296 7.67 9.58 -22.46
N HIS A 297 7.83 9.59 -23.80
CA HIS A 297 7.11 10.46 -24.69
C HIS A 297 6.35 9.61 -25.72
N ALA A 298 5.04 9.71 -25.75
CA ALA A 298 4.18 9.04 -26.72
C ALA A 298 3.75 10.03 -27.83
N ARG A 299 3.65 9.50 -29.07
CA ARG A 299 3.20 10.33 -30.21
C ARG A 299 1.78 10.89 -30.04
N THR A 300 0.93 10.21 -29.31
CA THR A 300 -0.47 10.58 -29.03
C THR A 300 -0.74 10.42 -27.54
N PRO A 301 -1.64 11.22 -26.94
CA PRO A 301 -1.97 11.10 -25.52
C PRO A 301 -2.42 9.69 -25.16
N GLN A 302 -1.74 9.09 -24.18
CA GLN A 302 -2.03 7.75 -23.63
C GLN A 302 -2.62 7.89 -22.22
N PRO A 303 -3.45 6.96 -21.77
CA PRO A 303 -3.87 6.92 -20.38
C PRO A 303 -2.66 6.62 -19.48
N ILE A 304 -2.67 7.22 -18.31
CA ILE A 304 -1.67 7.03 -17.26
C ILE A 304 -2.41 6.52 -16.01
N GLN A 305 -1.77 5.67 -15.25
CA GLN A 305 -2.24 5.25 -13.93
C GLN A 305 -1.08 5.06 -12.96
N PHE A 306 -1.37 5.13 -11.65
CA PHE A 306 -0.44 4.89 -10.55
C PHE A 306 -1.17 4.13 -9.46
N ASP A 307 -0.64 2.99 -9.03
CA ASP A 307 -1.19 2.09 -8.00
C ASP A 307 -2.70 1.80 -8.16
N GLY A 308 -3.18 1.71 -9.41
CA GLY A 308 -4.58 1.48 -9.74
C GLY A 308 -5.42 2.75 -9.96
N GLU A 309 -4.94 3.92 -9.54
CA GLU A 309 -5.65 5.19 -9.73
C GLU A 309 -5.41 5.82 -11.11
N GLU A 310 -6.46 6.41 -11.68
CA GLU A 310 -6.34 7.10 -12.97
C GLU A 310 -5.53 8.40 -12.85
N GLY A 311 -4.46 8.50 -13.65
CA GLY A 311 -3.64 9.71 -13.80
C GLY A 311 -4.03 10.59 -14.99
N GLY A 312 -5.18 10.33 -15.61
CA GLY A 312 -5.62 11.05 -16.81
C GLY A 312 -4.92 10.58 -18.09
N ARG A 313 -4.77 11.47 -19.05
CA ARG A 313 -4.13 11.20 -20.35
C ARG A 313 -3.01 12.21 -20.62
N SER A 314 -1.83 11.72 -21.02
CA SER A 314 -0.70 12.57 -21.39
C SER A 314 0.12 11.98 -22.53
N GLN A 315 0.85 12.83 -23.24
CA GLN A 315 1.92 12.41 -24.14
C GLN A 315 3.24 12.16 -23.40
N ASP A 316 3.42 12.83 -22.24
CA ASP A 316 4.66 12.81 -21.50
C ASP A 316 4.44 12.26 -20.09
N LEU A 317 5.33 11.39 -19.66
CA LEU A 317 5.41 10.91 -18.29
C LEU A 317 6.88 10.90 -17.87
N THR A 318 7.17 11.54 -16.75
CA THR A 318 8.49 11.47 -16.12
C THR A 318 8.32 10.97 -14.71
N VAL A 319 9.08 9.95 -14.35
CA VAL A 319 9.10 9.34 -13.03
C VAL A 319 10.55 9.17 -12.59
N GLU A 320 10.80 9.41 -11.33
CA GLU A 320 12.10 9.15 -10.69
C GLU A 320 11.90 8.40 -9.37
N VAL A 321 12.85 7.57 -9.01
CA VAL A 321 12.88 6.93 -7.69
C VAL A 321 13.28 7.97 -6.64
N VAL A 322 12.65 7.91 -5.48
CA VAL A 322 13.05 8.59 -4.26
C VAL A 322 13.50 7.51 -3.29
N PRO A 323 14.81 7.27 -3.19
CA PRO A 323 15.32 6.21 -2.33
C PRO A 323 15.03 6.48 -0.86
N ARG A 324 14.70 5.44 -0.12
CA ARG A 324 14.44 5.50 1.33
C ARG A 324 13.45 6.61 1.71
N ALA A 325 12.42 6.76 0.90
CA ALA A 325 11.48 7.87 0.99
C ALA A 325 10.72 7.88 2.33
N VAL A 326 10.39 6.70 2.86
CA VAL A 326 9.61 6.51 4.08
C VAL A 326 10.11 5.29 4.85
N ARG A 327 9.77 5.23 6.14
CA ARG A 327 9.98 4.05 6.99
C ARG A 327 8.65 3.33 7.21
N ILE A 328 8.60 2.04 6.89
CA ILE A 328 7.43 1.17 7.11
C ILE A 328 7.81 0.03 8.06
N LEU A 329 6.92 -0.31 8.98
CA LEU A 329 7.13 -1.45 9.86
C LEU A 329 6.78 -2.75 9.15
N LEU A 330 7.71 -3.70 9.15
CA LEU A 330 7.55 -5.02 8.55
C LEU A 330 7.70 -6.12 9.62
N PRO A 331 7.10 -7.31 9.39
CA PRO A 331 7.25 -8.44 10.28
C PRO A 331 8.71 -8.88 10.41
N GLU A 332 9.04 -9.49 11.53
CA GLU A 332 10.38 -10.06 11.77
C GLU A 332 10.73 -11.09 10.69
N GLY A 333 11.94 -11.00 10.14
CA GLY A 333 12.38 -11.86 9.04
C GLY A 333 12.02 -11.33 7.64
N ALA A 334 11.39 -10.16 7.52
CA ALA A 334 11.32 -9.45 6.25
C ALA A 334 12.76 -9.14 5.75
N PRO A 335 12.98 -9.07 4.43
CA PRO A 335 14.31 -8.73 3.91
C PRO A 335 14.83 -7.47 4.58
N ALA A 336 16.03 -7.52 5.14
CA ALA A 336 16.67 -6.31 5.65
C ALA A 336 16.82 -5.31 4.50
N ALA A 337 16.53 -4.02 4.76
CA ALA A 337 16.79 -2.98 3.79
C ALA A 337 18.27 -3.02 3.38
N ARG A 338 18.55 -2.99 2.09
CA ARG A 338 19.93 -2.97 1.58
C ARG A 338 20.66 -1.73 2.10
N ASP A 339 21.93 -1.90 2.43
CA ASP A 339 22.75 -0.75 2.81
C ASP A 339 22.84 0.24 1.65
N ALA A 340 22.81 1.55 1.98
CA ALA A 340 22.85 2.62 0.97
C ALA A 340 24.09 2.61 0.10
N ASP A 341 25.19 2.03 0.61
CA ASP A 341 26.49 1.95 -0.04
C ASP A 341 26.66 0.66 -0.88
N GLU A 342 25.72 -0.29 -0.81
CA GLU A 342 25.77 -1.46 -1.67
C GLU A 342 25.38 -1.05 -3.11
N PRO A 343 26.31 -1.15 -4.08
CA PRO A 343 26.01 -0.78 -5.45
C PRO A 343 24.85 -1.66 -5.95
N PRO A 344 23.88 -1.09 -6.70
CA PRO A 344 22.76 -1.86 -7.23
C PRO A 344 23.31 -3.05 -8.00
N THR A 345 22.85 -4.24 -7.68
CA THR A 345 23.25 -5.46 -8.38
C THR A 345 22.66 -5.40 -9.79
N VAL A 346 23.39 -4.75 -10.69
CA VAL A 346 23.05 -4.77 -12.11
C VAL A 346 23.19 -6.22 -12.58
N VAL A 347 22.07 -6.92 -12.61
CA VAL A 347 22.02 -8.22 -13.26
C VAL A 347 22.25 -7.97 -14.76
N ALA A 348 23.51 -7.89 -15.14
CA ALA A 348 23.92 -7.84 -16.52
C ALA A 348 23.40 -9.12 -17.16
N ARG A 349 22.31 -9.02 -17.92
CA ARG A 349 21.79 -10.13 -18.72
C ARG A 349 22.88 -10.59 -19.68
N ARG A 350 23.57 -11.65 -19.33
CA ARG A 350 24.21 -12.50 -20.33
C ARG A 350 23.09 -13.04 -21.22
N SER A 351 23.06 -12.60 -22.46
CA SER A 351 22.27 -13.22 -23.54
C SER A 351 22.72 -14.68 -23.68
N ALA A 352 22.22 -15.53 -22.78
CA ALA A 352 22.51 -16.94 -22.80
C ALA A 352 21.66 -17.58 -23.91
N THR A 353 22.31 -17.95 -24.97
CA THR A 353 21.93 -18.94 -25.93
C THR A 353 21.48 -20.25 -25.25
N ARG A 354 20.21 -20.28 -24.84
CA ARG A 354 19.51 -21.49 -24.39
C ARG A 354 18.23 -21.62 -25.17
N ARG A 355 18.38 -21.81 -26.53
CA ARG A 355 17.23 -21.90 -27.45
C ARG A 355 16.60 -23.30 -27.56
N LEU A 356 17.02 -24.30 -26.80
CA LEU A 356 16.66 -25.72 -27.14
C LEU A 356 15.82 -26.46 -26.07
N THR A 357 15.55 -25.93 -24.87
CA THR A 357 14.78 -26.71 -23.88
C THR A 357 13.36 -26.17 -23.63
N ILE A 358 13.01 -25.00 -24.13
CA ILE A 358 11.73 -24.33 -23.83
C ILE A 358 10.63 -24.70 -24.85
N ALA A 359 10.98 -25.23 -26.02
CA ALA A 359 10.00 -25.66 -27.03
C ALA A 359 9.12 -26.83 -26.55
N ALA A 360 9.63 -27.72 -25.70
CA ALA A 360 8.89 -28.87 -25.19
C ALA A 360 7.83 -28.54 -24.15
N ALA A 361 8.10 -27.58 -23.24
CA ALA A 361 7.15 -27.18 -22.19
C ALA A 361 6.00 -26.32 -22.73
N ALA A 362 6.27 -25.45 -23.72
CA ALA A 362 5.24 -24.63 -24.35
C ALA A 362 4.27 -25.47 -25.22
N LEU A 363 4.76 -26.58 -25.80
CA LEU A 363 3.92 -27.50 -26.58
C LEU A 363 2.92 -28.26 -25.69
N THR A 364 3.32 -28.65 -24.46
CA THR A 364 2.46 -29.36 -23.50
C THR A 364 1.35 -28.44 -22.97
N ALA A 365 1.62 -27.17 -22.66
CA ALA A 365 0.61 -26.22 -22.20
C ALA A 365 -0.42 -25.85 -23.28
N ALA A 366 0.04 -25.75 -24.57
CA ALA A 366 -0.85 -25.50 -25.70
C ALA A 366 -1.77 -26.70 -25.98
N THR A 367 -1.28 -27.94 -25.82
CA THR A 367 -2.07 -29.17 -26.04
C THR A 367 -3.13 -29.37 -24.96
N VAL A 368 -2.82 -29.08 -23.68
CA VAL A 368 -3.80 -29.17 -22.60
C VAL A 368 -4.89 -28.10 -22.74
N GLY A 369 -4.55 -26.87 -23.13
CA GLY A 369 -5.53 -25.79 -23.39
C GLY A 369 -6.47 -26.14 -24.56
N THR A 370 -5.94 -26.74 -25.64
CA THR A 370 -6.75 -27.14 -26.81
C THR A 370 -7.68 -28.31 -26.48
N VAL A 371 -7.24 -29.29 -25.70
CA VAL A 371 -8.05 -30.43 -25.27
C VAL A 371 -9.17 -30.01 -24.36
N LEU A 372 -8.95 -29.07 -23.44
CA LEU A 372 -9.98 -28.50 -22.54
C LEU A 372 -11.00 -27.68 -23.32
N ALA A 373 -10.57 -26.86 -24.28
CA ALA A 373 -11.47 -26.07 -25.13
C ALA A 373 -12.36 -26.96 -26.01
N VAL A 374 -11.80 -28.02 -26.61
CA VAL A 374 -12.56 -28.98 -27.41
C VAL A 374 -13.55 -29.78 -26.57
N ARG A 375 -13.19 -30.19 -25.34
CA ARG A 375 -14.11 -30.83 -24.40
C ARG A 375 -15.25 -29.90 -23.96
N TYR A 376 -14.97 -28.64 -23.69
CA TYR A 376 -15.98 -27.64 -23.35
C TYR A 376 -16.97 -27.38 -24.49
N VAL A 377 -16.48 -27.25 -25.72
CA VAL A 377 -17.34 -27.06 -26.91
C VAL A 377 -18.20 -28.27 -27.16
N ARG A 378 -17.67 -29.49 -27.01
CA ARG A 378 -18.43 -30.74 -27.16
C ARG A 378 -19.50 -30.90 -26.08
N ALA A 379 -19.21 -30.59 -24.82
CA ALA A 379 -20.17 -30.64 -23.71
C ALA A 379 -21.32 -29.64 -23.92
N ARG A 380 -21.06 -28.47 -24.48
CA ARG A 380 -22.08 -27.43 -24.76
C ARG A 380 -22.97 -27.83 -25.96
N ARG A 381 -22.41 -28.56 -26.95
CA ARG A 381 -23.17 -29.04 -28.11
C ARG A 381 -24.12 -30.19 -27.76
N ASN A 382 -23.72 -31.05 -26.79
CA ASN A 382 -24.58 -32.13 -26.31
C ASN A 382 -25.74 -31.65 -25.41
N ARG A 383 -25.59 -30.52 -24.67
CA ARG A 383 -26.68 -29.92 -23.87
C ARG A 383 -27.69 -29.15 -24.72
N ARG A 384 -27.48 -28.93 -26.00
CA ARG A 384 -28.43 -28.30 -26.93
C ARG A 384 -29.16 -29.29 -27.82
N ARG A 385 -28.89 -30.57 -27.66
CA ARG A 385 -29.54 -31.66 -28.43
C ARG A 385 -30.30 -32.66 -27.59
N GLY A 386 -30.38 -32.48 -26.28
CA GLY A 386 -31.33 -33.04 -25.34
C GLY A 386 -32.21 -31.90 -24.77
#